data_103d8e95ec9291bb6a4f695fc5adfcf4
#
_entry.id   103d8e95ec9291bb6a4f695fc5adfcf4
#
_cell.length_a   1.000
_cell.length_b   1.000
_cell.length_c   1.000
_cell.angle_alpha   90.00
_cell.angle_beta   90.00
_cell.angle_gamma   90.00
#
_symmetry.space_group_name_H-M   'P 1'
#
loop_
_entity.id
_entity.type
_entity.pdbx_description
1 polymer ?
#
loop_
_entity_poly.entity_id
_entity_poly.type
_entity_poly.pdbx_seq_one_letter_code
_entity_poly.pdbx_strand_id
1 'polypeptide(L)'
;AAAGVACLWGPAHGGANEACLTMLEEIGTVENVAPFMEKVKNKEAGVRLMGFGHRVYKNYDPRAKLMRETCYEVLKELGLENDRLFALAMELEKIALNDEYFVSRKLYPNVDFYSGIVQRALGIPTDLFTGIFTLARMSGWIAQWTEMITDPEYKIGRPRQLFVGSSKRDVPDVR
;
A
#
# COMPACT_ATOMS: atom_id res chain seq x y z
N ALA A 1 16.11 -12.74 -4.50
CA ALA A 1 14.64 -12.87 -4.55
C ALA A 1 14.04 -13.03 -3.15
N ALA A 2 14.40 -14.06 -2.35
CA ALA A 2 13.78 -14.35 -1.05
C ALA A 2 13.75 -13.15 -0.09
N ALA A 3 14.88 -12.45 0.08
CA ALA A 3 14.95 -11.23 0.90
C ALA A 3 14.05 -10.10 0.37
N GLY A 4 13.95 -9.97 -0.97
CA GLY A 4 13.05 -9.01 -1.60
C GLY A 4 11.58 -9.34 -1.33
N VAL A 5 11.19 -10.61 -1.38
CA VAL A 5 9.84 -11.07 -1.02
C VAL A 5 9.54 -10.76 0.44
N ALA A 6 10.47 -11.04 1.35
CA ALA A 6 10.31 -10.71 2.76
C ALA A 6 10.15 -9.20 3.02
N CYS A 7 10.86 -8.36 2.28
CA CYS A 7 10.68 -6.89 2.34
C CYS A 7 9.35 -6.41 1.74
N LEU A 8 8.82 -7.16 0.79
CA LEU A 8 7.55 -6.83 0.13
C LEU A 8 6.35 -7.19 1.01
N TRP A 9 6.47 -8.25 1.79
CA TRP A 9 5.37 -8.79 2.59
C TRP A 9 4.91 -7.84 3.70
N GLY A 10 3.60 -7.80 3.91
CA GLY A 10 2.95 -7.06 4.97
C GLY A 10 2.33 -5.72 4.54
N PRO A 11 1.48 -5.13 5.41
CA PRO A 11 0.61 -4.00 5.06
C PRO A 11 1.35 -2.67 4.86
N ALA A 12 2.63 -2.62 5.21
CA ALA A 12 3.44 -1.42 5.04
C ALA A 12 4.04 -1.29 3.62
N HIS A 13 3.95 -2.33 2.79
CA HIS A 13 4.46 -2.35 1.42
C HIS A 13 3.57 -3.19 0.49
N GLY A 14 4.01 -4.33 0.01
CA GLY A 14 3.34 -5.12 -1.03
C GLY A 14 2.02 -5.78 -0.61
N GLY A 15 1.73 -5.87 0.69
CA GLY A 15 0.43 -6.25 1.23
C GLY A 15 -0.48 -5.05 1.56
N ALA A 16 -0.13 -3.84 1.11
CA ALA A 16 -0.93 -2.65 1.39
C ALA A 16 -2.28 -2.67 0.66
N ASN A 17 -2.34 -3.21 -0.55
CA ASN A 17 -3.59 -3.38 -1.29
C ASN A 17 -4.50 -4.46 -0.67
N GLU A 18 -3.93 -5.55 -0.16
CA GLU A 18 -4.65 -6.56 0.64
C GLU A 18 -5.25 -5.92 1.89
N ALA A 19 -4.46 -5.18 2.66
CA ALA A 19 -4.92 -4.47 3.85
C ALA A 19 -5.98 -3.41 3.53
N CYS A 20 -5.89 -2.76 2.37
CA CYS A 20 -6.91 -1.83 1.90
C CYS A 20 -8.23 -2.53 1.61
N LEU A 21 -8.19 -3.66 0.92
CA LEU A 21 -9.39 -4.46 0.63
C LEU A 21 -10.04 -4.98 1.91
N THR A 22 -9.25 -5.50 2.85
CA THR A 22 -9.73 -5.94 4.17
C THR A 22 -10.42 -4.80 4.91
N MET A 23 -9.83 -3.61 4.92
CA MET A 23 -10.47 -2.42 5.50
C MET A 23 -11.82 -2.10 4.86
N LEU A 24 -11.92 -2.16 3.52
CA LEU A 24 -13.19 -1.93 2.83
C LEU A 24 -14.24 -3.00 3.18
N GLU A 25 -13.83 -4.25 3.32
CA GLU A 25 -14.70 -5.35 3.74
C GLU A 25 -15.18 -5.19 5.19
N GLU A 26 -14.31 -4.73 6.09
CA GLU A 26 -14.66 -4.43 7.49
C GLU A 26 -15.64 -3.27 7.62
N ILE A 27 -15.50 -2.22 6.82
CA ILE A 27 -16.49 -1.12 6.76
C ILE A 27 -17.85 -1.66 6.31
N GLY A 28 -17.84 -2.55 5.34
CA GLY A 28 -18.98 -3.39 4.92
C GLY A 28 -20.04 -2.68 4.11
N THR A 29 -20.51 -1.49 4.49
CA THR A 29 -21.56 -0.75 3.79
C THR A 29 -21.24 0.74 3.64
N VAL A 30 -21.88 1.40 2.67
CA VAL A 30 -21.67 2.84 2.39
C VAL A 30 -22.02 3.70 3.61
N GLU A 31 -23.06 3.33 4.36
CA GLU A 31 -23.52 4.05 5.54
C GLU A 31 -22.46 4.08 6.66
N ASN A 32 -21.57 3.06 6.70
CA ASN A 32 -20.52 2.96 7.69
C ASN A 32 -19.26 3.77 7.33
N VAL A 33 -19.16 4.29 6.10
CA VAL A 33 -17.98 5.04 5.65
C VAL A 33 -17.77 6.31 6.47
N ALA A 34 -18.79 7.13 6.64
CA ALA A 34 -18.68 8.37 7.42
C ALA A 34 -18.29 8.10 8.89
N PRO A 35 -18.94 7.17 9.63
CA PRO A 35 -18.50 6.78 10.96
C PRO A 35 -17.05 6.25 11.01
N PHE A 36 -16.62 5.47 10.02
CA PHE A 36 -15.24 4.98 9.92
C PHE A 36 -14.26 6.15 9.76
N MET A 37 -14.55 7.11 8.88
CA MET A 37 -13.68 8.27 8.65
C MET A 37 -13.56 9.14 9.92
N GLU A 38 -14.60 9.25 10.73
CA GLU A 38 -14.52 9.92 12.04
C GLU A 38 -13.59 9.17 13.01
N LYS A 39 -13.63 7.84 13.05
CA LYS A 39 -12.69 7.04 13.85
C LYS A 39 -11.24 7.25 13.42
N VAL A 40 -11.00 7.33 12.11
CA VAL A 40 -9.67 7.65 11.55
C VAL A 40 -9.21 9.04 12.01
N LYS A 41 -10.08 10.06 11.96
CA LYS A 41 -9.77 11.43 12.40
C LYS A 41 -9.44 11.48 13.91
N ASN A 42 -10.18 10.71 14.70
CA ASN A 42 -9.98 10.59 16.14
C ASN A 42 -8.79 9.71 16.52
N LYS A 43 -8.12 9.10 15.53
CA LYS A 43 -6.97 8.18 15.74
C LYS A 43 -7.30 7.03 16.70
N GLU A 44 -8.48 6.46 16.57
CA GLU A 44 -8.89 5.34 17.40
C GLU A 44 -7.92 4.16 17.24
N ALA A 45 -7.65 3.47 18.35
CA ALA A 45 -6.70 2.36 18.36
C ALA A 45 -7.16 1.23 17.41
N GLY A 46 -6.26 0.76 16.56
CA GLY A 46 -6.53 -0.28 15.57
C GLY A 46 -7.16 0.20 14.27
N VAL A 47 -7.64 1.44 14.19
CA VAL A 47 -8.24 2.00 12.97
C VAL A 47 -7.18 2.67 12.11
N ARG A 48 -7.05 2.23 10.85
CA ARG A 48 -6.11 2.78 9.88
C ARG A 48 -6.80 3.01 8.54
N LEU A 49 -6.55 4.17 7.94
CA LEU A 49 -6.94 4.44 6.55
C LEU A 49 -5.89 3.86 5.61
N MET A 50 -6.16 2.68 5.07
CA MET A 50 -5.27 1.99 4.13
C MET A 50 -5.53 2.45 2.70
N GLY A 51 -4.50 2.45 1.85
CA GLY A 51 -4.62 2.88 0.46
C GLY A 51 -4.58 4.40 0.26
N PHE A 52 -4.18 5.16 1.27
CA PHE A 52 -4.11 6.63 1.22
C PHE A 52 -2.75 7.15 1.65
N GLY A 53 -2.34 8.26 1.01
CA GLY A 53 -1.06 8.90 1.26
C GLY A 53 0.12 8.18 0.60
N HIS A 54 1.28 8.82 0.60
CA HIS A 54 2.52 8.26 0.04
C HIS A 54 3.75 8.86 0.73
N ARG A 55 4.80 8.06 0.90
CA ARG A 55 6.04 8.55 1.53
C ARG A 55 6.84 9.49 0.65
N VAL A 56 6.83 9.25 -0.66
CA VAL A 56 7.61 10.02 -1.65
C VAL A 56 6.77 11.14 -2.25
N TYR A 57 5.62 10.81 -2.83
CA TYR A 57 4.73 11.81 -3.41
C TYR A 57 4.10 12.68 -2.32
N LYS A 58 4.33 13.99 -2.40
CA LYS A 58 3.76 14.97 -1.46
C LYS A 58 2.39 15.50 -1.88
N ASN A 59 1.89 14.98 -2.99
CA ASN A 59 0.57 15.22 -3.56
C ASN A 59 -0.03 13.90 -4.01
N TYR A 60 -0.93 13.96 -4.98
CA TYR A 60 -1.59 12.80 -5.56
C TYR A 60 -0.57 11.86 -6.23
N ASP A 61 -0.71 10.56 -6.00
CA ASP A 61 0.10 9.53 -6.67
C ASP A 61 -0.28 9.48 -8.16
N PRO A 62 0.62 9.78 -9.09
CA PRO A 62 0.30 9.79 -10.54
C PRO A 62 -0.16 8.42 -11.05
N ARG A 63 0.27 7.34 -10.40
CA ARG A 63 -0.16 5.97 -10.74
C ARG A 63 -1.61 5.72 -10.34
N ALA A 64 -2.07 6.35 -9.27
CA ALA A 64 -3.44 6.18 -8.78
C ALA A 64 -4.48 6.68 -9.79
N LYS A 65 -4.16 7.74 -10.55
CA LYS A 65 -5.04 8.22 -11.63
C LYS A 65 -5.26 7.14 -12.69
N LEU A 66 -4.17 6.58 -13.21
CA LEU A 66 -4.23 5.52 -14.21
C LEU A 66 -4.94 4.26 -13.66
N MET A 67 -4.58 3.87 -12.44
CA MET A 67 -5.21 2.71 -11.78
C MET A 67 -6.71 2.92 -11.56
N ARG A 68 -7.14 4.13 -11.25
CA ARG A 68 -8.57 4.48 -11.13
C ARG A 68 -9.30 4.31 -12.45
N GLU A 69 -8.75 4.84 -13.53
CA GLU A 69 -9.31 4.69 -14.87
C GLU A 69 -9.42 3.21 -15.26
N THR A 70 -8.34 2.45 -15.09
CA THR A 70 -8.32 1.00 -15.32
C THR A 70 -9.34 0.25 -14.45
N CYS A 71 -9.53 0.65 -13.20
CA CYS A 71 -10.51 0.06 -12.30
C CYS A 71 -11.94 0.21 -12.85
N TYR A 72 -12.29 1.41 -13.31
CA TYR A 72 -13.59 1.66 -13.92
C TYR A 72 -13.80 0.84 -15.21
N GLU A 73 -12.78 0.76 -16.07
CA GLU A 73 -12.84 -0.02 -17.31
C GLU A 73 -13.04 -1.51 -17.03
N VAL A 74 -12.25 -2.09 -16.13
CA VAL A 74 -12.35 -3.51 -15.77
C VAL A 74 -13.71 -3.84 -15.16
N LEU A 75 -14.20 -3.03 -14.23
CA LEU A 75 -15.51 -3.25 -13.61
C LEU A 75 -16.63 -3.16 -14.64
N LYS A 76 -16.54 -2.24 -15.58
CA LYS A 76 -17.51 -2.10 -16.68
C LYS A 76 -17.49 -3.32 -17.61
N GLU A 77 -16.32 -3.77 -18.04
CA GLU A 77 -16.20 -4.96 -18.90
C GLU A 77 -16.72 -6.23 -18.23
N LEU A 78 -16.54 -6.34 -16.91
CA LEU A 78 -17.03 -7.48 -16.13
C LEU A 78 -18.50 -7.34 -15.68
N GLY A 79 -19.17 -6.22 -15.95
CA GLY A 79 -20.54 -5.98 -15.48
C GLY A 79 -20.66 -5.79 -13.97
N LEU A 80 -19.57 -5.36 -13.31
CA LEU A 80 -19.46 -5.18 -11.87
C LEU A 80 -19.55 -3.71 -11.43
N GLU A 81 -20.07 -2.82 -12.27
CA GLU A 81 -20.19 -1.38 -12.00
C GLU A 81 -21.02 -1.07 -10.74
N ASN A 82 -21.95 -1.96 -10.40
CA ASN A 82 -22.78 -1.86 -9.20
C ASN A 82 -22.28 -2.74 -8.04
N ASP A 83 -21.04 -3.17 -8.08
CA ASP A 83 -20.47 -3.94 -6.97
C ASP A 83 -20.47 -3.12 -5.68
N ARG A 84 -20.92 -3.74 -4.59
CA ARG A 84 -21.06 -3.08 -3.29
C ARG A 84 -19.74 -2.51 -2.77
N LEU A 85 -18.65 -3.25 -2.93
CA LEU A 85 -17.35 -2.82 -2.44
C LEU A 85 -16.81 -1.63 -3.23
N PHE A 86 -17.08 -1.60 -4.54
CA PHE A 86 -16.71 -0.47 -5.38
C PHE A 86 -17.48 0.79 -5.01
N ALA A 87 -18.81 0.68 -4.81
CA ALA A 87 -19.63 1.80 -4.35
C ALA A 87 -19.13 2.37 -3.00
N LEU A 88 -18.76 1.48 -2.07
CA LEU A 88 -18.18 1.86 -0.78
C LEU A 88 -16.84 2.57 -0.96
N ALA A 89 -15.95 2.04 -1.81
CA ALA A 89 -14.66 2.65 -2.09
C ALA A 89 -14.81 4.05 -2.70
N MET A 90 -15.75 4.26 -3.61
CA MET A 90 -16.02 5.56 -4.21
C MET A 90 -16.56 6.59 -3.21
N GLU A 91 -17.42 6.19 -2.27
CA GLU A 91 -17.89 7.10 -1.22
C GLU A 91 -16.76 7.46 -0.25
N LEU A 92 -15.89 6.49 0.11
CA LEU A 92 -14.72 6.74 0.94
C LEU A 92 -13.73 7.71 0.26
N GLU A 93 -13.45 7.50 -1.03
CA GLU A 93 -12.65 8.42 -1.84
C GLU A 93 -13.23 9.83 -1.84
N LYS A 94 -14.52 9.94 -2.11
CA LYS A 94 -15.24 11.22 -2.17
C LYS A 94 -15.15 11.98 -0.84
N ILE A 95 -15.33 11.32 0.29
CA ILE A 95 -15.19 11.94 1.61
C ILE A 95 -13.74 12.39 1.81
N ALA A 96 -12.76 11.53 1.55
CA ALA A 96 -11.35 11.85 1.76
C ALA A 96 -10.85 13.03 0.90
N LEU A 97 -11.38 13.17 -0.32
CA LEU A 97 -10.99 14.26 -1.22
C LEU A 97 -11.66 15.61 -0.88
N ASN A 98 -12.73 15.61 -0.09
CA ASN A 98 -13.48 16.82 0.25
C ASN A 98 -13.36 17.23 1.73
N ASP A 99 -12.86 16.37 2.60
CA ASP A 99 -12.70 16.69 4.02
C ASP A 99 -11.32 17.31 4.27
N GLU A 100 -11.33 18.51 4.87
CA GLU A 100 -10.12 19.31 5.17
C GLU A 100 -9.07 18.55 5.98
N TYR A 101 -9.48 17.64 6.87
CA TYR A 101 -8.56 16.83 7.66
C TYR A 101 -7.64 15.99 6.78
N PHE A 102 -8.18 15.35 5.74
CA PHE A 102 -7.44 14.48 4.83
C PHE A 102 -6.68 15.30 3.78
N VAL A 103 -7.30 16.33 3.23
CA VAL A 103 -6.70 17.21 2.22
C VAL A 103 -5.48 17.93 2.78
N SER A 104 -5.58 18.56 3.97
CA SER A 104 -4.46 19.26 4.60
C SER A 104 -3.28 18.33 4.93
N ARG A 105 -3.55 17.06 5.18
CA ARG A 105 -2.54 16.02 5.42
C ARG A 105 -2.07 15.29 4.17
N LYS A 106 -2.63 15.67 3.00
CA LYS A 106 -2.31 15.05 1.69
C LYS A 106 -2.55 13.54 1.66
N LEU A 107 -3.61 13.10 2.33
CA LEU A 107 -4.04 11.72 2.38
C LEU A 107 -4.94 11.42 1.16
N TYR A 108 -4.34 11.45 -0.01
CA TYR A 108 -5.00 11.11 -1.27
C TYR A 108 -4.95 9.61 -1.54
N PRO A 109 -5.93 9.04 -2.28
CA PRO A 109 -5.86 7.66 -2.72
C PRO A 109 -4.55 7.37 -3.46
N ASN A 110 -3.94 6.24 -3.17
CA ASN A 110 -2.73 5.78 -3.84
C ASN A 110 -3.01 4.55 -4.72
N VAL A 111 -1.97 3.96 -5.30
CA VAL A 111 -2.09 2.81 -6.20
C VAL A 111 -2.71 1.59 -5.51
N ASP A 112 -2.49 1.41 -4.20
CA ASP A 112 -2.97 0.25 -3.46
C ASP A 112 -4.49 0.28 -3.24
N PHE A 113 -5.07 1.48 -3.22
CA PHE A 113 -6.52 1.67 -3.08
C PHE A 113 -7.30 1.02 -4.24
N TYR A 114 -6.87 1.24 -5.47
CA TYR A 114 -7.58 0.71 -6.64
C TYR A 114 -7.13 -0.68 -7.06
N SER A 115 -5.84 -1.00 -6.89
CA SER A 115 -5.28 -2.28 -7.36
C SER A 115 -5.91 -3.50 -6.69
N GLY A 116 -6.24 -3.41 -5.40
CA GLY A 116 -6.94 -4.47 -4.69
C GLY A 116 -8.33 -4.75 -5.27
N ILE A 117 -9.07 -3.69 -5.60
CA ILE A 117 -10.40 -3.80 -6.22
C ILE A 117 -10.31 -4.47 -7.59
N VAL A 118 -9.35 -4.06 -8.43
CA VAL A 118 -9.11 -4.65 -9.75
C VAL A 118 -8.76 -6.13 -9.65
N GLN A 119 -7.82 -6.49 -8.78
CA GLN A 119 -7.41 -7.89 -8.60
C GLN A 119 -8.57 -8.77 -8.11
N ARG A 120 -9.37 -8.27 -7.18
CA ARG A 120 -10.58 -8.97 -6.72
C ARG A 120 -11.60 -9.14 -7.84
N ALA A 121 -11.85 -8.10 -8.62
CA ALA A 121 -12.79 -8.17 -9.77
C ALA A 121 -12.37 -9.21 -10.79
N LEU A 122 -11.06 -9.41 -10.99
CA LEU A 122 -10.48 -10.45 -11.82
C LEU A 122 -10.49 -11.86 -11.18
N GLY A 123 -11.05 -12.02 -9.98
CA GLY A 123 -11.15 -13.31 -9.28
C GLY A 123 -9.84 -13.76 -8.62
N ILE A 124 -8.86 -12.88 -8.45
CA ILE A 124 -7.62 -13.20 -7.76
C ILE A 124 -7.89 -13.23 -6.25
N PRO A 125 -7.60 -14.34 -5.56
CA PRO A 125 -7.72 -14.41 -4.10
C PRO A 125 -6.83 -13.38 -3.40
N THR A 126 -7.34 -12.77 -2.32
CA THR A 126 -6.67 -11.66 -1.62
C THR A 126 -5.30 -12.06 -1.07
N ASP A 127 -5.13 -13.29 -0.61
CA ASP A 127 -3.87 -13.84 -0.11
C ASP A 127 -2.78 -14.00 -1.20
N LEU A 128 -3.15 -13.93 -2.48
CA LEU A 128 -2.21 -13.94 -3.61
C LEU A 128 -1.74 -12.53 -4.04
N PHE A 129 -2.27 -11.44 -3.49
CA PHE A 129 -1.96 -10.09 -3.94
C PHE A 129 -0.47 -9.75 -3.82
N THR A 130 0.16 -10.08 -2.70
CA THR A 130 1.61 -9.92 -2.54
C THR A 130 2.39 -10.81 -3.51
N GLY A 131 1.88 -12.01 -3.82
CA GLY A 131 2.46 -12.91 -4.84
C GLY A 131 2.43 -12.30 -6.24
N ILE A 132 1.29 -11.74 -6.66
CA ILE A 132 1.14 -11.04 -7.95
C ILE A 132 2.08 -9.82 -8.02
N PHE A 133 2.17 -9.05 -6.94
CA PHE A 133 3.13 -7.94 -6.87
C PHE A 133 4.58 -8.43 -7.01
N THR A 134 4.92 -9.54 -6.34
CA THR A 134 6.26 -10.16 -6.44
C THR A 134 6.57 -10.57 -7.88
N LEU A 135 5.61 -11.21 -8.57
CA LEU A 135 5.76 -11.63 -9.96
C LEU A 135 6.09 -10.43 -10.86
N ALA A 136 5.33 -9.35 -10.75
CA ALA A 136 5.56 -8.13 -11.53
C ALA A 136 6.90 -7.47 -11.19
N ARG A 137 7.31 -7.44 -9.91
CA ARG A 137 8.54 -6.81 -9.45
C ARG A 137 9.80 -7.62 -9.76
N MET A 138 9.69 -8.91 -10.01
CA MET A 138 10.84 -9.80 -10.30
C MET A 138 11.66 -9.29 -11.48
N SER A 139 11.02 -8.78 -12.53
CA SER A 139 11.71 -8.19 -13.68
C SER A 139 12.60 -7.01 -13.27
N GLY A 140 12.10 -6.13 -12.40
CA GLY A 140 12.86 -4.99 -11.87
C GLY A 140 14.02 -5.43 -10.99
N TRP A 141 13.84 -6.44 -10.15
CA TRP A 141 14.95 -6.98 -9.33
C TRP A 141 16.05 -7.61 -10.17
N ILE A 142 15.69 -8.34 -11.23
CA ILE A 142 16.65 -8.93 -12.17
C ILE A 142 17.40 -7.83 -12.92
N ALA A 143 16.71 -6.80 -13.39
CA ALA A 143 17.33 -5.66 -14.06
C ALA A 143 18.36 -4.96 -13.16
N GLN A 144 17.99 -4.61 -11.93
CA GLN A 144 18.90 -3.98 -10.96
C GLN A 144 20.08 -4.88 -10.59
N TRP A 145 19.82 -6.17 -10.42
CA TRP A 145 20.90 -7.13 -10.15
C TRP A 145 21.89 -7.23 -11.31
N THR A 146 21.37 -7.27 -12.54
CA THR A 146 22.20 -7.31 -13.76
C THR A 146 23.07 -6.06 -13.89
N GLU A 147 22.48 -4.88 -13.70
CA GLU A 147 23.23 -3.63 -13.69
C GLU A 147 24.35 -3.66 -12.64
N MET A 148 24.03 -4.08 -11.41
CA MET A 148 24.99 -4.15 -10.32
C MET A 148 26.16 -5.06 -10.63
N ILE A 149 25.95 -6.29 -11.14
CA ILE A 149 27.05 -7.25 -11.38
C ILE A 149 27.87 -6.92 -12.62
N THR A 150 27.34 -6.10 -13.53
CA THR A 150 28.05 -5.65 -14.74
C THR A 150 28.74 -4.30 -14.57
N ASP A 151 28.49 -3.59 -13.46
CA ASP A 151 29.13 -2.32 -13.14
C ASP A 151 30.63 -2.55 -12.82
N PRO A 152 31.56 -1.95 -13.59
CA PRO A 152 33.00 -2.09 -13.30
C PRO A 152 33.41 -1.48 -11.95
N GLU A 153 32.58 -0.61 -11.35
CA GLU A 153 32.80 -0.06 -10.01
C GLU A 153 32.13 -0.88 -8.91
N TYR A 154 31.57 -2.06 -9.23
CA TYR A 154 30.89 -2.90 -8.26
C TYR A 154 31.78 -3.24 -7.07
N LYS A 155 31.27 -2.93 -5.90
CA LYS A 155 31.91 -3.22 -4.62
C LYS A 155 30.89 -3.39 -3.51
N ILE A 156 31.29 -4.06 -2.44
CA ILE A 156 30.45 -4.17 -1.26
C ILE A 156 30.21 -2.78 -0.67
N GLY A 157 28.96 -2.35 -0.67
CA GLY A 157 28.52 -1.12 -0.04
C GLY A 157 28.58 -1.23 1.48
N ARG A 158 29.39 -0.37 2.13
CA ARG A 158 29.41 -0.28 3.59
C ARG A 158 28.67 0.98 4.02
N PRO A 159 27.64 0.88 4.88
CA PRO A 159 26.96 2.06 5.40
C PRO A 159 27.96 2.94 6.19
N ARG A 160 27.82 4.25 6.04
CA ARG A 160 28.49 5.21 6.92
C ARG A 160 27.63 5.39 8.16
N GLN A 161 27.99 4.67 9.22
CA GLN A 161 27.23 4.68 10.48
C GLN A 161 27.89 5.61 11.48
N LEU A 162 27.07 6.39 12.20
CA LEU A 162 27.48 7.07 13.40
C LEU A 162 26.96 6.25 14.61
N PHE A 163 27.88 5.75 15.41
CA PHE A 163 27.51 5.05 16.63
C PHE A 163 26.99 6.05 17.66
N VAL A 164 25.73 5.89 18.09
CA VAL A 164 25.06 6.74 19.10
C VAL A 164 24.74 6.00 20.40
N GLY A 165 25.23 4.78 20.54
CA GLY A 165 25.08 3.96 21.74
C GLY A 165 26.10 4.30 22.84
N SER A 166 26.02 3.59 23.96
CA SER A 166 26.99 3.70 25.05
C SER A 166 28.38 3.31 24.60
N SER A 167 29.40 4.14 24.88
CA SER A 167 30.81 3.89 24.52
C SER A 167 31.40 2.65 25.19
N LYS A 168 30.91 2.33 26.37
CA LYS A 168 31.25 1.14 27.13
C LYS A 168 30.07 0.64 27.92
N ARG A 169 29.84 -0.67 27.93
CA ARG A 169 28.88 -1.35 28.79
C ARG A 169 29.39 -2.77 29.06
N ASP A 170 29.14 -3.29 30.25
CA ASP A 170 29.42 -4.66 30.59
C ASP A 170 28.37 -5.62 30.01
N VAL A 171 28.79 -6.86 29.79
CA VAL A 171 27.86 -7.92 29.37
C VAL A 171 26.98 -8.27 30.58
N PRO A 172 25.66 -8.24 30.46
CA PRO A 172 24.78 -8.64 31.56
C PRO A 172 25.04 -10.11 31.95
N ASP A 173 25.00 -10.40 33.24
CA ASP A 173 25.06 -11.79 33.70
C ASP A 173 23.89 -12.57 33.10
N VAL A 174 24.20 -13.67 32.43
CA VAL A 174 23.20 -14.59 31.89
C VAL A 174 22.58 -15.33 33.09
N ARG A 175 21.31 -15.05 33.37
CA ARG A 175 20.51 -15.79 34.38
C ARG A 175 19.90 -17.03 33.78
#